data_99244124b54e4cd371b30df86bdf9b8b
#
_entry.id   99244124b54e4cd371b30df86bdf9b8b
#
_cell.length_a   1.000
_cell.length_b   1.000
_cell.length_c   1.000
_cell.angle_alpha   90.00
_cell.angle_beta   90.00
_cell.angle_gamma   90.00
#
_symmetry.space_group_name_H-M   'P 1'
#
loop_
_entity.id
_entity.type
_entity.pdbx_description
1 polymer ?
#
loop_
_entity_poly.entity_id
_entity_poly.type
_entity_poly.pdbx_seq_one_letter_code
_entity_poly.pdbx_strand_id
1 'polypeptide(L)'
;MSEEVKIIECPRDAMQGIKAFIPAEEKAKYIQALLSCGFDTIDFGSFVSPKAIPQMVNTAEVLSLLDLSKTESKLLAIVANVRGAQNACMHEEIQYLGYPFSISENFQMRNTHKTIEQSVEALKEILQIAHANNKEVVTYISMGFGNPYGDPWNVEIVGEWTEKLAEMGARILSLSDTVGTSTPENITYLFSNLIPKYSDIEFGAHLHTTPTKWHEKVEAAFTSGCKRFDGAVQGFGGCPMAKDELTGNMPTEKMLSYFTAKKVTTNVNWMAFEAAFNKATELFSKYY
;
A
#
# COMPACT_ATOMS: atom_id res chain seq x y z
N MET A 1 27.51 -2.86 -6.39
CA MET A 1 26.58 -2.01 -5.61
C MET A 1 25.72 -2.95 -4.77
N SER A 2 25.44 -2.62 -3.51
CA SER A 2 24.50 -3.41 -2.70
C SER A 2 23.12 -3.34 -3.34
N GLU A 3 22.40 -4.44 -3.33
CA GLU A 3 20.99 -4.49 -3.77
C GLU A 3 20.14 -3.66 -2.81
N GLU A 4 19.20 -2.89 -3.36
CA GLU A 4 18.36 -1.98 -2.57
C GLU A 4 16.88 -2.27 -2.81
N VAL A 5 16.06 -2.11 -1.77
CA VAL A 5 14.60 -2.21 -1.82
C VAL A 5 13.96 -1.01 -1.14
N LYS A 6 12.82 -0.60 -1.66
CA LYS A 6 11.95 0.41 -1.07
C LYS A 6 10.97 -0.25 -0.11
N ILE A 7 10.92 0.23 1.12
CA ILE A 7 9.92 -0.17 2.10
C ILE A 7 8.89 0.95 2.23
N ILE A 8 7.65 0.59 2.02
CA ILE A 8 6.48 1.46 2.16
C ILE A 8 5.78 1.07 3.46
N GLU A 9 5.76 1.98 4.41
CA GLU A 9 5.06 1.76 5.67
C GLU A 9 3.62 2.27 5.57
N CYS A 10 2.65 1.46 5.98
CA CYS A 10 1.23 1.69 5.76
C CYS A 10 0.42 1.92 7.06
N PRO A 11 0.73 2.96 7.87
CA PRO A 11 -0.02 3.24 9.09
C PRO A 11 -1.50 3.55 8.83
N ARG A 12 -1.86 4.11 7.67
CA ARG A 12 -3.24 4.33 7.26
C ARG A 12 -4.00 3.00 7.19
N ASP A 13 -3.42 2.02 6.53
CA ASP A 13 -4.05 0.70 6.36
C ASP A 13 -4.18 -0.03 7.71
N ALA A 14 -3.16 0.08 8.54
CA ALA A 14 -3.17 -0.46 9.90
C ALA A 14 -4.31 0.13 10.76
N MET A 15 -4.61 1.42 10.59
CA MET A 15 -5.59 2.14 11.43
C MET A 15 -7.02 2.15 10.86
N GLN A 16 -7.20 2.08 9.53
CA GLN A 16 -8.48 2.40 8.89
C GLN A 16 -9.67 1.53 9.35
N GLY A 17 -9.42 0.29 9.77
CA GLY A 17 -10.44 -0.66 10.25
C GLY A 17 -10.77 -0.54 11.74
N ILE A 18 -10.03 0.26 12.49
CA ILE A 18 -10.23 0.41 13.94
C ILE A 18 -11.54 1.16 14.20
N LYS A 19 -12.39 0.58 15.06
CA LYS A 19 -13.71 1.15 15.37
C LYS A 19 -13.64 2.37 16.29
N ALA A 20 -12.73 2.34 17.26
CA ALA A 20 -12.51 3.47 18.16
C ALA A 20 -11.80 4.59 17.37
N PHE A 21 -12.39 5.79 17.33
CA PHE A 21 -11.81 6.90 16.59
C PHE A 21 -10.49 7.37 17.21
N ILE A 22 -9.44 7.41 16.43
CA ILE A 22 -8.13 7.88 16.84
C ILE A 22 -8.03 9.39 16.53
N PRO A 23 -7.75 10.25 17.53
CA PRO A 23 -7.55 11.69 17.32
C PRO A 23 -6.40 11.99 16.37
N ALA A 24 -6.44 13.15 15.71
CA ALA A 24 -5.41 13.58 14.76
C ALA A 24 -4.02 13.63 15.40
N GLU A 25 -3.92 14.14 16.62
CA GLU A 25 -2.66 14.26 17.35
C GLU A 25 -2.02 12.91 17.66
N GLU A 26 -2.83 11.88 17.95
CA GLU A 26 -2.31 10.54 18.22
C GLU A 26 -1.81 9.89 16.93
N LYS A 27 -2.55 10.04 15.82
CA LYS A 27 -2.09 9.59 14.50
C LYS A 27 -0.81 10.31 14.08
N ALA A 28 -0.77 11.64 14.23
CA ALA A 28 0.39 12.44 13.88
C ALA A 28 1.63 12.05 14.68
N LYS A 29 1.51 11.80 15.99
CA LYS A 29 2.63 11.32 16.83
C LYS A 29 3.20 9.99 16.33
N TYR A 30 2.34 9.06 15.93
CA TYR A 30 2.78 7.77 15.38
C TYR A 30 3.44 7.94 14.02
N ILE A 31 2.80 8.66 13.10
CA ILE A 31 3.33 8.92 11.75
C ILE A 31 4.63 9.70 11.83
N GLN A 32 4.76 10.68 12.75
CA GLN A 32 6.01 11.42 12.96
C GLN A 32 7.17 10.50 13.39
N ALA A 33 6.91 9.51 14.23
CA ALA A 33 7.93 8.51 14.57
C ALA A 33 8.36 7.69 13.36
N LEU A 34 7.41 7.29 12.50
CA LEU A 34 7.71 6.58 11.24
C LEU A 34 8.51 7.42 10.25
N LEU A 35 8.21 8.72 10.13
CA LEU A 35 8.95 9.66 9.28
C LEU A 35 10.44 9.79 9.66
N SER A 36 10.76 9.51 10.92
CA SER A 36 12.15 9.52 11.40
C SER A 36 12.94 8.24 11.08
N CYS A 37 12.26 7.20 10.55
CA CYS A 37 12.87 5.91 10.29
C CYS A 37 13.62 5.81 8.97
N GLY A 38 13.30 6.66 7.96
CA GLY A 38 13.89 6.60 6.62
C GLY A 38 13.21 5.59 5.68
N PHE A 39 11.93 5.31 5.87
CA PHE A 39 11.13 4.60 4.86
C PHE A 39 11.11 5.37 3.54
N ASP A 40 11.04 4.67 2.40
CA ASP A 40 10.88 5.34 1.09
C ASP A 40 9.58 6.14 1.05
N THR A 41 8.48 5.52 1.49
CA THR A 41 7.15 6.13 1.44
C THR A 41 6.35 5.76 2.70
N ILE A 42 5.54 6.70 3.18
CA ILE A 42 4.54 6.49 4.24
C ILE A 42 3.14 6.65 3.64
N ASP A 43 2.35 5.58 3.63
CA ASP A 43 0.91 5.63 3.37
C ASP A 43 0.19 6.15 4.61
N PHE A 44 0.10 7.49 4.72
CA PHE A 44 -0.24 8.16 5.96
C PHE A 44 -1.73 8.43 6.15
N GLY A 45 -2.51 8.45 5.05
CA GLY A 45 -3.89 8.89 5.14
C GLY A 45 -4.72 8.65 3.88
N SER A 46 -5.93 9.20 3.86
CA SER A 46 -6.87 8.97 2.76
C SER A 46 -7.82 10.14 2.57
N PHE A 47 -8.08 10.49 1.30
CA PHE A 47 -9.10 11.47 0.89
C PHE A 47 -10.34 10.77 0.30
N VAL A 48 -10.71 9.64 0.85
CA VAL A 48 -11.97 8.95 0.54
C VAL A 48 -13.14 9.55 1.33
N SER A 49 -14.37 9.13 0.97
CA SER A 49 -15.56 9.59 1.69
C SER A 49 -15.49 9.25 3.20
N PRO A 50 -15.72 10.20 4.10
CA PRO A 50 -15.80 9.95 5.54
C PRO A 50 -16.89 8.93 5.93
N LYS A 51 -17.90 8.76 5.09
CA LYS A 51 -18.93 7.72 5.28
C LYS A 51 -18.38 6.31 5.03
N ALA A 52 -17.43 6.18 4.11
CA ALA A 52 -16.80 4.89 3.80
C ALA A 52 -15.72 4.54 4.83
N ILE A 53 -14.84 5.50 5.16
CA ILE A 53 -13.75 5.30 6.13
C ILE A 53 -13.74 6.46 7.14
N PRO A 54 -14.59 6.39 8.17
CA PRO A 54 -14.71 7.46 9.20
C PRO A 54 -13.37 7.72 9.91
N GLN A 55 -12.54 6.69 10.10
CA GLN A 55 -11.24 6.79 10.76
C GLN A 55 -10.29 7.78 10.06
N MET A 56 -10.42 7.99 8.74
CA MET A 56 -9.51 8.83 7.95
C MET A 56 -10.06 10.24 7.67
N VAL A 57 -11.17 10.65 8.31
CA VAL A 57 -11.80 11.96 8.08
C VAL A 57 -10.86 13.14 8.37
N ASN A 58 -9.92 12.97 9.29
CA ASN A 58 -8.99 14.00 9.74
C ASN A 58 -7.60 13.94 9.05
N THR A 59 -7.48 13.32 7.86
CA THR A 59 -6.20 13.19 7.14
C THR A 59 -5.49 14.53 6.92
N ALA A 60 -6.21 15.57 6.49
CA ALA A 60 -5.62 16.91 6.29
C ALA A 60 -5.15 17.55 7.61
N GLU A 61 -5.88 17.34 8.71
CA GLU A 61 -5.47 17.79 10.04
C GLU A 61 -4.22 17.05 10.51
N VAL A 62 -4.16 15.72 10.34
CA VAL A 62 -2.95 14.93 10.62
C VAL A 62 -1.76 15.49 9.85
N LEU A 63 -1.91 15.75 8.55
CA LEU A 63 -0.84 16.30 7.71
C LEU A 63 -0.31 17.63 8.26
N SER A 64 -1.21 18.53 8.68
CA SER A 64 -0.82 19.83 9.24
C SER A 64 -0.06 19.76 10.56
N LEU A 65 -0.08 18.64 11.25
CA LEU A 65 0.64 18.40 12.51
C LEU A 65 2.01 17.74 12.31
N LEU A 66 2.37 17.35 11.07
CA LEU A 66 3.64 16.67 10.79
C LEU A 66 4.76 17.67 10.53
N ASP A 67 5.93 17.43 11.13
CA ASP A 67 7.18 18.11 10.77
C ASP A 67 7.90 17.29 9.69
N LEU A 68 7.85 17.77 8.46
CA LEU A 68 8.47 17.14 7.29
C LEU A 68 9.87 17.64 6.99
N SER A 69 10.40 18.61 7.78
CA SER A 69 11.67 19.26 7.52
C SER A 69 12.91 18.36 7.64
N LYS A 70 12.76 17.20 8.26
CA LYS A 70 13.87 16.28 8.58
C LYS A 70 13.71 14.88 7.98
N THR A 71 12.78 14.70 7.05
CA THR A 71 12.53 13.42 6.43
C THR A 71 12.74 13.45 4.92
N GLU A 72 13.26 12.36 4.38
CA GLU A 72 13.29 12.09 2.94
C GLU A 72 12.13 11.18 2.50
N SER A 73 11.34 10.69 3.46
CA SER A 73 10.19 9.83 3.18
C SER A 73 9.11 10.59 2.42
N LYS A 74 8.61 10.01 1.36
CA LYS A 74 7.51 10.54 0.57
C LYS A 74 6.17 10.21 1.24
N LEU A 75 5.18 11.08 1.09
CA LEU A 75 3.84 10.83 1.58
C LEU A 75 2.94 10.28 0.47
N LEU A 76 2.21 9.22 0.80
CA LEU A 76 1.16 8.64 -0.03
C LEU A 76 -0.19 8.80 0.67
N ALA A 77 -1.22 9.22 -0.08
CA ALA A 77 -2.59 9.27 0.39
C ALA A 77 -3.52 8.50 -0.56
N ILE A 78 -4.40 7.66 -0.01
CA ILE A 78 -5.37 6.91 -0.80
C ILE A 78 -6.49 7.82 -1.30
N VAL A 79 -6.83 7.66 -2.57
CA VAL A 79 -7.97 8.31 -3.23
C VAL A 79 -8.81 7.25 -3.95
N ALA A 80 -10.14 7.39 -3.95
CA ALA A 80 -11.04 6.43 -4.60
C ALA A 80 -11.83 7.06 -5.75
N ASN A 81 -11.65 8.34 -6.01
CA ASN A 81 -12.36 9.08 -7.06
C ASN A 81 -11.65 10.41 -7.39
N VAL A 82 -12.11 11.06 -8.45
CA VAL A 82 -11.58 12.33 -8.96
C VAL A 82 -11.59 13.43 -7.89
N ARG A 83 -12.68 13.57 -7.13
CA ARG A 83 -12.77 14.58 -6.07
C ARG A 83 -11.73 14.36 -4.97
N GLY A 84 -11.50 13.09 -4.59
CA GLY A 84 -10.45 12.73 -3.61
C GLY A 84 -9.06 13.09 -4.13
N ALA A 85 -8.79 12.82 -5.42
CA ALA A 85 -7.53 13.20 -6.06
C ALA A 85 -7.34 14.72 -6.09
N GLN A 86 -8.36 15.49 -6.47
CA GLN A 86 -8.32 16.94 -6.43
C GLN A 86 -8.03 17.47 -5.03
N ASN A 87 -8.70 16.93 -3.99
CA ASN A 87 -8.45 17.33 -2.61
C ASN A 87 -7.03 17.00 -2.15
N ALA A 88 -6.53 15.80 -2.46
CA ALA A 88 -5.15 15.43 -2.12
C ALA A 88 -4.12 16.31 -2.85
N CYS A 89 -4.38 16.71 -4.09
CA CYS A 89 -3.51 17.58 -4.87
C CYS A 89 -3.43 19.02 -4.33
N MET A 90 -4.31 19.46 -3.46
CA MET A 90 -4.19 20.75 -2.77
C MET A 90 -3.05 20.78 -1.74
N HIS A 91 -2.45 19.64 -1.42
CA HIS A 91 -1.36 19.49 -0.46
C HIS A 91 -0.06 19.18 -1.20
N GLU A 92 0.89 20.10 -1.17
CA GLU A 92 2.19 19.97 -1.86
C GLU A 92 3.04 18.86 -1.24
N GLU A 93 2.84 18.59 0.04
CA GLU A 93 3.56 17.58 0.84
C GLU A 93 3.26 16.13 0.42
N ILE A 94 2.19 15.90 -0.32
CA ILE A 94 1.82 14.57 -0.82
C ILE A 94 2.48 14.35 -2.18
N GLN A 95 3.31 13.31 -2.31
CA GLN A 95 3.96 12.95 -3.58
C GLN A 95 3.18 11.88 -4.34
N TYR A 96 2.55 10.96 -3.63
CA TYR A 96 1.85 9.83 -4.24
C TYR A 96 0.35 9.82 -3.95
N LEU A 97 -0.45 9.54 -4.97
CA LEU A 97 -1.86 9.19 -4.83
C LEU A 97 -2.01 7.67 -4.97
N GLY A 98 -2.47 7.00 -3.93
CA GLY A 98 -2.77 5.56 -3.99
C GLY A 98 -4.18 5.33 -4.52
N TYR A 99 -4.33 4.57 -5.60
CA TYR A 99 -5.63 4.25 -6.18
C TYR A 99 -5.91 2.75 -6.14
N PRO A 100 -6.94 2.29 -5.40
CA PRO A 100 -7.35 0.89 -5.35
C PRO A 100 -8.16 0.53 -6.60
N PHE A 101 -7.53 -0.13 -7.55
CA PHE A 101 -8.14 -0.74 -8.71
C PHE A 101 -8.29 -2.24 -8.47
N SER A 102 -9.40 -2.86 -8.85
CA SER A 102 -9.57 -4.32 -8.73
C SER A 102 -9.81 -4.99 -10.07
N ILE A 103 -9.22 -6.17 -10.22
CA ILE A 103 -9.51 -7.06 -11.36
C ILE A 103 -10.69 -7.99 -11.10
N SER A 104 -11.29 -7.95 -9.89
CA SER A 104 -12.53 -8.62 -9.53
C SER A 104 -13.68 -7.63 -9.56
N GLU A 105 -14.67 -7.85 -10.42
CA GLU A 105 -15.85 -6.99 -10.55
C GLU A 105 -16.64 -6.93 -9.25
N ASN A 106 -16.82 -8.07 -8.58
CA ASN A 106 -17.50 -8.15 -7.30
C ASN A 106 -16.80 -7.35 -6.21
N PHE A 107 -15.47 -7.43 -6.15
CA PHE A 107 -14.71 -6.64 -5.17
C PHE A 107 -14.73 -5.15 -5.52
N GLN A 108 -14.54 -4.80 -6.79
CA GLN A 108 -14.56 -3.41 -7.24
C GLN A 108 -15.88 -2.73 -6.86
N MET A 109 -17.01 -3.42 -7.11
CA MET A 109 -18.33 -2.92 -6.74
C MET A 109 -18.52 -2.78 -5.22
N ARG A 110 -18.05 -3.75 -4.43
CA ARG A 110 -18.14 -3.71 -2.96
C ARG A 110 -17.27 -2.62 -2.33
N ASN A 111 -16.07 -2.44 -2.88
CA ASN A 111 -15.06 -1.54 -2.33
C ASN A 111 -15.30 -0.07 -2.68
N THR A 112 -15.67 0.21 -3.92
CA THR A 112 -15.78 1.60 -4.43
C THR A 112 -17.14 1.96 -4.99
N HIS A 113 -18.10 1.03 -5.03
CA HIS A 113 -19.42 1.17 -5.66
C HIS A 113 -19.33 1.53 -7.16
N LYS A 114 -18.32 1.01 -7.86
CA LYS A 114 -18.06 1.20 -9.28
C LYS A 114 -17.84 -0.13 -9.96
N THR A 115 -18.19 -0.22 -11.24
CA THR A 115 -17.72 -1.30 -12.11
C THR A 115 -16.24 -1.13 -12.41
N ILE A 116 -15.59 -2.18 -12.93
CA ILE A 116 -14.19 -2.08 -13.38
C ILE A 116 -14.07 -1.00 -14.48
N GLU A 117 -15.01 -0.93 -15.43
CA GLU A 117 -15.04 0.11 -16.47
C GLU A 117 -15.07 1.51 -15.88
N GLN A 118 -15.99 1.77 -14.94
CA GLN A 118 -16.09 3.06 -14.25
C GLN A 118 -14.83 3.39 -13.45
N SER A 119 -14.16 2.37 -12.90
CA SER A 119 -12.90 2.54 -12.18
C SER A 119 -11.75 2.90 -13.12
N VAL A 120 -11.71 2.32 -14.32
CA VAL A 120 -10.75 2.66 -15.38
C VAL A 120 -10.92 4.12 -15.81
N GLU A 121 -12.14 4.58 -16.09
CA GLU A 121 -12.38 5.97 -16.47
C GLU A 121 -11.98 6.95 -15.35
N ALA A 122 -12.32 6.62 -14.10
CA ALA A 122 -11.89 7.43 -12.97
C ALA A 122 -10.35 7.48 -12.84
N LEU A 123 -9.65 6.35 -13.06
CA LEU A 123 -8.19 6.30 -13.00
C LEU A 123 -7.54 7.17 -14.10
N LYS A 124 -8.09 7.17 -15.32
CA LYS A 124 -7.59 8.05 -16.41
C LYS A 124 -7.60 9.53 -15.99
N GLU A 125 -8.70 9.98 -15.41
CA GLU A 125 -8.82 11.35 -14.92
C GLU A 125 -7.86 11.61 -13.74
N ILE A 126 -7.74 10.66 -12.82
CA ILE A 126 -6.82 10.77 -11.66
C ILE A 126 -5.36 10.86 -12.11
N LEU A 127 -4.94 10.06 -13.10
CA LEU A 127 -3.60 10.12 -13.68
C LEU A 127 -3.30 11.50 -14.28
N GLN A 128 -4.26 12.09 -15.01
CA GLN A 128 -4.12 13.43 -15.58
C GLN A 128 -4.02 14.50 -14.49
N ILE A 129 -4.87 14.44 -13.45
CA ILE A 129 -4.85 15.37 -12.32
C ILE A 129 -3.53 15.26 -11.56
N ALA A 130 -3.08 14.06 -11.24
CA ALA A 130 -1.82 13.83 -10.55
C ALA A 130 -0.64 14.41 -11.33
N HIS A 131 -0.55 14.09 -12.63
CA HIS A 131 0.51 14.61 -13.51
C HIS A 131 0.51 16.14 -13.58
N ALA A 132 -0.66 16.77 -13.72
CA ALA A 132 -0.79 18.23 -13.75
C ALA A 132 -0.35 18.90 -12.44
N ASN A 133 -0.31 18.16 -11.32
CA ASN A 133 0.10 18.63 -10.01
C ASN A 133 1.47 18.07 -9.57
N ASN A 134 2.29 17.54 -10.49
CA ASN A 134 3.60 16.94 -10.22
C ASN A 134 3.55 15.81 -9.18
N LYS A 135 2.49 14.99 -9.21
CA LYS A 135 2.32 13.82 -8.34
C LYS A 135 2.25 12.56 -9.18
N GLU A 136 2.60 11.43 -8.58
CA GLU A 136 2.51 10.12 -9.21
C GLU A 136 1.35 9.30 -8.62
N VAL A 137 0.85 8.35 -9.40
CA VAL A 137 -0.21 7.44 -8.95
C VAL A 137 0.38 6.06 -8.73
N VAL A 138 0.21 5.54 -7.50
CA VAL A 138 0.42 4.12 -7.19
C VAL A 138 -0.91 3.41 -7.40
N THR A 139 -1.00 2.60 -8.44
CA THR A 139 -2.20 1.81 -8.71
C THR A 139 -2.07 0.43 -8.04
N TYR A 140 -2.91 0.19 -7.04
CA TYR A 140 -2.99 -1.10 -6.37
C TYR A 140 -3.89 -2.04 -7.17
N ILE A 141 -3.35 -3.15 -7.68
CA ILE A 141 -4.13 -4.18 -8.39
C ILE A 141 -4.70 -5.15 -7.37
N SER A 142 -5.83 -4.77 -6.77
CA SER A 142 -6.54 -5.57 -5.77
C SER A 142 -7.06 -6.87 -6.37
N MET A 143 -7.11 -7.93 -5.55
CA MET A 143 -7.41 -9.31 -5.98
C MET A 143 -6.41 -9.85 -7.01
N GLY A 144 -5.20 -9.29 -7.03
CA GLY A 144 -4.12 -9.67 -7.96
C GLY A 144 -3.64 -11.11 -7.83
N PHE A 145 -3.96 -11.78 -6.73
CA PHE A 145 -3.58 -13.17 -6.45
C PHE A 145 -4.79 -14.09 -6.24
N GLY A 146 -5.96 -13.69 -6.68
CA GLY A 146 -7.21 -14.43 -6.53
C GLY A 146 -8.27 -13.69 -5.75
N ASN A 147 -9.49 -14.21 -5.76
CA ASN A 147 -10.63 -13.61 -5.08
C ASN A 147 -11.55 -14.70 -4.47
N PRO A 148 -12.30 -14.36 -3.40
CA PRO A 148 -13.23 -15.28 -2.77
C PRO A 148 -14.64 -15.30 -3.39
N TYR A 149 -14.87 -14.53 -4.49
CA TYR A 149 -16.19 -14.28 -5.06
C TYR A 149 -16.51 -15.19 -6.25
N GLY A 150 -15.53 -15.97 -6.74
CA GLY A 150 -15.68 -16.79 -7.94
C GLY A 150 -15.55 -16.00 -9.24
N ASP A 151 -15.07 -14.77 -9.20
CA ASP A 151 -14.73 -14.02 -10.41
C ASP A 151 -13.57 -14.72 -11.13
N PRO A 152 -13.53 -14.68 -12.47
CA PRO A 152 -12.41 -15.25 -13.22
C PRO A 152 -11.08 -14.67 -12.76
N TRP A 153 -10.13 -15.55 -12.49
CA TRP A 153 -8.77 -15.16 -12.13
C TRP A 153 -7.76 -16.16 -12.68
N ASN A 154 -6.74 -15.66 -13.30
CA ASN A 154 -5.52 -16.37 -13.63
C ASN A 154 -4.41 -15.31 -13.83
N VAL A 155 -3.18 -15.77 -14.04
CA VAL A 155 -2.02 -14.87 -14.19
C VAL A 155 -2.05 -14.07 -15.51
N GLU A 156 -2.71 -14.61 -16.53
CA GLU A 156 -2.90 -13.95 -17.83
C GLU A 156 -3.83 -12.72 -17.68
N ILE A 157 -4.92 -12.85 -16.92
CA ILE A 157 -5.83 -11.73 -16.60
C ILE A 157 -5.08 -10.61 -15.89
N VAL A 158 -4.21 -10.95 -14.92
CA VAL A 158 -3.37 -9.94 -14.24
C VAL A 158 -2.43 -9.27 -15.23
N GLY A 159 -1.83 -10.04 -16.14
CA GLY A 159 -0.97 -9.52 -17.20
C GLY A 159 -1.69 -8.57 -18.15
N GLU A 160 -2.89 -8.92 -18.62
CA GLU A 160 -3.72 -8.08 -19.47
C GLU A 160 -4.10 -6.75 -18.79
N TRP A 161 -4.46 -6.79 -17.51
CA TRP A 161 -4.74 -5.57 -16.76
C TRP A 161 -3.50 -4.72 -16.52
N THR A 162 -2.35 -5.35 -16.26
CA THR A 162 -1.07 -4.65 -16.18
C THR A 162 -0.78 -3.88 -17.46
N GLU A 163 -0.95 -4.52 -18.63
CA GLU A 163 -0.76 -3.89 -19.94
C GLU A 163 -1.69 -2.69 -20.15
N LYS A 164 -2.99 -2.88 -19.92
CA LYS A 164 -3.99 -1.80 -20.04
C LYS A 164 -3.66 -0.60 -19.13
N LEU A 165 -3.29 -0.85 -17.88
CA LEU A 165 -2.95 0.20 -16.91
C LEU A 165 -1.66 0.93 -17.32
N ALA A 166 -0.65 0.20 -17.81
CA ALA A 166 0.59 0.77 -18.32
C ALA A 166 0.35 1.67 -19.55
N GLU A 167 -0.48 1.22 -20.50
CA GLU A 167 -0.89 2.01 -21.68
C GLU A 167 -1.63 3.29 -21.29
N MET A 168 -2.39 3.28 -20.19
CA MET A 168 -3.06 4.46 -19.66
C MET A 168 -2.12 5.47 -19.00
N GLY A 169 -0.85 5.10 -18.81
CA GLY A 169 0.18 5.94 -18.20
C GLY A 169 0.46 5.65 -16.73
N ALA A 170 -0.09 4.59 -16.14
CA ALA A 170 0.34 4.14 -14.82
C ALA A 170 1.80 3.69 -14.85
N ARG A 171 2.60 4.14 -13.89
CA ARG A 171 4.05 3.84 -13.81
C ARG A 171 4.44 3.09 -12.55
N ILE A 172 3.58 3.04 -11.54
CA ILE A 172 3.77 2.27 -10.32
C ILE A 172 2.54 1.38 -10.15
N LEU A 173 2.75 0.06 -10.24
CA LEU A 173 1.72 -0.96 -10.11
C LEU A 173 2.03 -1.86 -8.91
N SER A 174 1.22 -1.79 -7.86
CA SER A 174 1.38 -2.64 -6.67
C SER A 174 0.42 -3.83 -6.74
N LEU A 175 0.97 -5.03 -6.95
CA LEU A 175 0.17 -6.26 -6.95
C LEU A 175 -0.29 -6.56 -5.53
N SER A 176 -1.62 -6.63 -5.33
CA SER A 176 -2.19 -6.68 -3.99
C SER A 176 -2.88 -8.02 -3.71
N ASP A 177 -2.39 -8.70 -2.67
CA ASP A 177 -2.98 -9.92 -2.10
C ASP A 177 -4.03 -9.55 -1.06
N THR A 178 -5.12 -8.96 -1.52
CA THR A 178 -6.14 -8.30 -0.69
C THR A 178 -6.75 -9.20 0.39
N VAL A 179 -6.80 -10.51 0.16
CA VAL A 179 -7.43 -11.47 1.07
C VAL A 179 -6.46 -12.58 1.55
N GLY A 180 -5.17 -12.44 1.30
CA GLY A 180 -4.14 -13.34 1.79
C GLY A 180 -4.06 -14.68 1.07
N THR A 181 -4.55 -14.78 -0.17
CA THR A 181 -4.60 -16.03 -0.95
C THR A 181 -3.36 -16.29 -1.80
N SER A 182 -2.41 -15.36 -1.86
CA SER A 182 -1.18 -15.55 -2.64
C SER A 182 -0.36 -16.72 -2.13
N THR A 183 0.28 -17.41 -3.06
CA THR A 183 1.24 -18.47 -2.81
C THR A 183 2.61 -18.11 -3.39
N PRO A 184 3.70 -18.71 -2.90
CA PRO A 184 5.03 -18.46 -3.49
C PRO A 184 5.06 -18.69 -5.01
N GLU A 185 4.31 -19.67 -5.51
CA GLU A 185 4.27 -20.03 -6.92
C GLU A 185 3.64 -18.92 -7.77
N ASN A 186 2.46 -18.41 -7.38
CA ASN A 186 1.80 -17.35 -8.16
C ASN A 186 2.50 -15.99 -7.99
N ILE A 187 3.09 -15.71 -6.84
CA ILE A 187 3.95 -14.53 -6.62
C ILE A 187 5.16 -14.59 -7.58
N THR A 188 5.88 -15.71 -7.57
CA THR A 188 7.04 -15.93 -8.45
C THR A 188 6.64 -15.79 -9.91
N TYR A 189 5.55 -16.45 -10.31
CA TYR A 189 5.10 -16.41 -11.70
C TYR A 189 4.79 -14.98 -12.17
N LEU A 190 4.00 -14.23 -11.40
CA LEU A 190 3.63 -12.87 -11.77
C LEU A 190 4.85 -11.94 -11.86
N PHE A 191 5.65 -11.84 -10.80
CA PHE A 191 6.77 -10.90 -10.80
C PHE A 191 7.85 -11.27 -11.83
N SER A 192 8.18 -12.55 -11.99
CA SER A 192 9.21 -12.98 -12.94
C SER A 192 8.81 -12.79 -14.42
N ASN A 193 7.51 -12.72 -14.73
CA ASN A 193 7.01 -12.46 -16.06
C ASN A 193 6.73 -10.98 -16.33
N LEU A 194 6.19 -10.25 -15.35
CA LEU A 194 5.80 -8.86 -15.53
C LEU A 194 6.98 -7.89 -15.48
N ILE A 195 7.89 -8.04 -14.52
CA ILE A 195 9.01 -7.11 -14.35
C ILE A 195 9.92 -7.04 -15.60
N PRO A 196 10.36 -8.16 -16.22
CA PRO A 196 11.16 -8.08 -17.43
C PRO A 196 10.39 -7.54 -18.65
N LYS A 197 9.07 -7.75 -18.71
CA LYS A 197 8.24 -7.31 -19.83
C LYS A 197 7.99 -5.80 -19.82
N TYR A 198 7.91 -5.19 -18.64
CA TYR A 198 7.55 -3.78 -18.46
C TYR A 198 8.64 -3.04 -17.68
N SER A 199 9.78 -2.77 -18.31
CA SER A 199 10.97 -2.18 -17.69
C SER A 199 10.78 -0.72 -17.21
N ASP A 200 9.77 -0.03 -17.69
CA ASP A 200 9.39 1.34 -17.33
C ASP A 200 8.30 1.41 -16.23
N ILE A 201 7.89 0.25 -15.71
CA ILE A 201 6.93 0.13 -14.61
C ILE A 201 7.67 -0.28 -13.33
N GLU A 202 7.45 0.46 -12.26
CA GLU A 202 7.84 0.04 -10.91
C GLU A 202 6.76 -0.89 -10.34
N PHE A 203 7.12 -2.15 -10.15
CA PHE A 203 6.23 -3.12 -9.52
C PHE A 203 6.42 -3.14 -8.01
N GLY A 204 5.29 -3.11 -7.27
CA GLY A 204 5.24 -3.27 -5.83
C GLY A 204 4.53 -4.54 -5.40
N ALA A 205 4.83 -5.00 -4.20
CA ALA A 205 4.21 -6.12 -3.54
C ALA A 205 3.45 -5.65 -2.28
N HIS A 206 2.12 -5.60 -2.36
CA HIS A 206 1.23 -5.35 -1.22
C HIS A 206 0.59 -6.66 -0.79
N LEU A 207 1.32 -7.44 0.00
CA LEU A 207 0.95 -8.80 0.35
C LEU A 207 0.35 -8.86 1.75
N HIS A 208 -0.80 -9.51 1.87
CA HIS A 208 -1.34 -9.91 3.16
C HIS A 208 -0.84 -11.30 3.55
N THR A 209 -0.69 -11.52 4.85
CA THR A 209 -0.11 -12.77 5.35
C THR A 209 -0.66 -13.15 6.72
N THR A 210 -0.51 -14.42 7.07
CA THR A 210 -0.62 -14.89 8.45
C THR A 210 0.75 -14.83 9.13
N PRO A 211 0.81 -14.91 10.47
CA PRO A 211 2.08 -14.82 11.21
C PRO A 211 3.17 -15.83 10.80
N THR A 212 2.79 -16.92 10.15
CA THR A 212 3.70 -18.01 9.76
C THR A 212 4.09 -18.00 8.28
N LYS A 213 3.35 -17.30 7.40
CA LYS A 213 3.53 -17.36 5.94
C LYS A 213 4.25 -16.15 5.33
N TRP A 214 4.61 -15.17 6.12
CA TRP A 214 5.20 -13.93 5.65
C TRP A 214 6.53 -14.14 4.89
N HIS A 215 7.40 -15.04 5.39
CA HIS A 215 8.74 -15.24 4.87
C HIS A 215 8.71 -15.76 3.42
N GLU A 216 7.94 -16.81 3.16
CA GLU A 216 7.85 -17.42 1.83
C GLU A 216 7.31 -16.45 0.76
N LYS A 217 6.38 -15.57 1.16
CA LYS A 217 5.82 -14.55 0.27
C LYS A 217 6.82 -13.45 -0.06
N VAL A 218 7.53 -12.92 0.95
CA VAL A 218 8.57 -11.90 0.76
C VAL A 218 9.71 -12.46 -0.09
N GLU A 219 10.17 -13.67 0.21
CA GLU A 219 11.24 -14.34 -0.55
C GLU A 219 10.85 -14.55 -2.00
N ALA A 220 9.64 -15.05 -2.27
CA ALA A 220 9.14 -15.26 -3.63
C ALA A 220 9.10 -13.95 -4.43
N ALA A 221 8.58 -12.87 -3.86
CA ALA A 221 8.53 -11.57 -4.53
C ALA A 221 9.93 -10.99 -4.78
N PHE A 222 10.78 -11.00 -3.75
CA PHE A 222 12.14 -10.45 -3.84
C PHE A 222 13.02 -11.19 -4.85
N THR A 223 13.05 -12.52 -4.79
CA THR A 223 13.86 -13.35 -5.72
C THR A 223 13.34 -13.29 -7.16
N SER A 224 12.08 -12.89 -7.34
CA SER A 224 11.48 -12.66 -8.68
C SER A 224 11.66 -11.22 -9.18
N GLY A 225 12.46 -10.40 -8.49
CA GLY A 225 12.87 -9.07 -8.95
C GLY A 225 12.07 -7.89 -8.37
N CYS A 226 11.06 -8.13 -7.52
CA CYS A 226 10.35 -7.05 -6.86
C CYS A 226 11.28 -6.26 -5.92
N LYS A 227 11.20 -4.91 -6.00
CA LYS A 227 12.04 -3.98 -5.21
C LYS A 227 11.24 -2.99 -4.37
N ARG A 228 9.92 -3.09 -4.37
CA ARG A 228 9.01 -2.23 -3.61
C ARG A 228 8.07 -3.11 -2.78
N PHE A 229 8.07 -2.94 -1.46
CA PHE A 229 7.34 -3.78 -0.53
C PHE A 229 6.54 -2.92 0.45
N ASP A 230 5.24 -3.16 0.50
CA ASP A 230 4.34 -2.54 1.44
C ASP A 230 4.23 -3.41 2.71
N GLY A 231 4.21 -2.77 3.86
CA GLY A 231 4.01 -3.43 5.15
C GLY A 231 3.40 -2.49 6.19
N ALA A 232 3.05 -3.05 7.31
CA ALA A 232 2.65 -2.29 8.49
C ALA A 232 3.35 -2.84 9.72
N VAL A 233 3.78 -1.97 10.62
CA VAL A 233 4.39 -2.38 11.90
C VAL A 233 3.48 -3.38 12.59
N GLN A 234 4.05 -4.52 13.03
CA GLN A 234 3.37 -5.65 13.68
C GLN A 234 2.30 -6.35 12.81
N GLY A 235 2.21 -6.03 11.52
CA GLY A 235 1.22 -6.59 10.62
C GLY A 235 -0.23 -6.14 10.90
N PHE A 236 -0.43 -5.05 11.63
CA PHE A 236 -1.76 -4.52 11.91
C PHE A 236 -2.51 -4.15 10.64
N GLY A 237 -3.84 -4.23 10.70
CA GLY A 237 -4.73 -3.97 9.59
C GLY A 237 -4.93 -5.21 8.73
N GLY A 238 -5.34 -4.98 7.49
CA GLY A 238 -5.70 -6.01 6.53
C GLY A 238 -7.16 -5.90 6.10
N CYS A 239 -7.56 -6.75 5.15
CA CYS A 239 -8.90 -6.70 4.61
C CYS A 239 -9.91 -7.40 5.54
N PRO A 240 -10.99 -6.73 5.97
CA PRO A 240 -12.04 -7.36 6.77
C PRO A 240 -12.80 -8.48 6.01
N MET A 241 -12.53 -8.66 4.72
CA MET A 241 -13.09 -9.71 3.87
C MET A 241 -12.19 -10.95 3.78
N ALA A 242 -11.02 -10.95 4.45
CA ALA A 242 -10.19 -12.15 4.53
C ALA A 242 -10.91 -13.27 5.29
N LYS A 243 -10.71 -14.51 4.86
CA LYS A 243 -11.35 -15.69 5.48
C LYS A 243 -10.69 -16.10 6.80
N ASP A 244 -9.40 -15.85 6.92
CA ASP A 244 -8.59 -16.14 8.11
C ASP A 244 -8.46 -14.85 8.94
N GLU A 245 -8.97 -14.87 10.14
CA GLU A 245 -8.91 -13.75 11.09
C GLU A 245 -7.47 -13.34 11.45
N LEU A 246 -6.49 -14.24 11.25
CA LEU A 246 -5.07 -13.96 11.45
C LEU A 246 -4.41 -13.31 10.22
N THR A 247 -5.14 -13.11 9.12
CA THR A 247 -4.61 -12.47 7.92
C THR A 247 -4.56 -10.96 8.12
N GLY A 248 -3.36 -10.41 8.14
CA GLY A 248 -3.09 -8.97 8.26
C GLY A 248 -2.10 -8.48 7.22
N ASN A 249 -1.66 -7.25 7.38
CA ASN A 249 -0.58 -6.69 6.56
C ASN A 249 0.73 -7.46 6.73
N MET A 250 1.65 -7.31 5.80
CA MET A 250 3.01 -7.83 5.92
C MET A 250 3.71 -7.13 7.09
N PRO A 251 4.22 -7.86 8.11
CA PRO A 251 4.87 -7.22 9.26
C PRO A 251 6.19 -6.56 8.87
N THR A 252 6.29 -5.25 9.01
CA THR A 252 7.46 -4.46 8.59
C THR A 252 8.74 -4.92 9.27
N GLU A 253 8.71 -5.18 10.59
CA GLU A 253 9.88 -5.67 11.33
C GLU A 253 10.42 -7.02 10.81
N LYS A 254 9.53 -7.84 10.27
CA LYS A 254 9.90 -9.13 9.67
C LYS A 254 10.58 -8.93 8.33
N MET A 255 10.06 -8.06 7.47
CA MET A 255 10.69 -7.68 6.20
C MET A 255 12.07 -7.08 6.41
N LEU A 256 12.19 -6.11 7.33
CA LEU A 256 13.47 -5.48 7.65
C LEU A 256 14.50 -6.51 8.12
N SER A 257 14.10 -7.45 8.98
CA SER A 257 14.98 -8.54 9.45
C SER A 257 15.41 -9.45 8.30
N TYR A 258 14.48 -9.79 7.38
CA TYR A 258 14.77 -10.59 6.20
C TYR A 258 15.80 -9.90 5.29
N PHE A 259 15.58 -8.64 4.93
CA PHE A 259 16.48 -7.88 4.06
C PHE A 259 17.84 -7.64 4.70
N THR A 260 17.89 -7.39 6.01
CA THR A 260 19.16 -7.29 6.76
C THR A 260 19.95 -8.61 6.67
N ALA A 261 19.30 -9.75 6.87
CA ALA A 261 19.95 -11.07 6.78
C ALA A 261 20.48 -11.35 5.36
N LYS A 262 19.79 -10.86 4.33
CA LYS A 262 20.22 -10.96 2.92
C LYS A 262 21.23 -9.89 2.51
N LYS A 263 21.62 -8.96 3.40
CA LYS A 263 22.52 -7.82 3.13
C LYS A 263 21.98 -6.86 2.05
N VAL A 264 20.67 -6.72 2.00
CA VAL A 264 19.95 -5.79 1.11
C VAL A 264 19.71 -4.48 1.86
N THR A 265 19.96 -3.37 1.19
CA THR A 265 19.75 -2.03 1.76
C THR A 265 18.26 -1.67 1.75
N THR A 266 17.76 -1.19 2.91
CA THR A 266 16.37 -0.69 3.04
C THR A 266 16.31 0.79 3.40
N ASN A 267 17.45 1.43 3.67
CA ASN A 267 17.60 2.80 4.18
C ASN A 267 16.92 3.06 5.53
N VAL A 268 16.32 2.06 6.15
CA VAL A 268 15.61 2.20 7.43
C VAL A 268 16.59 2.17 8.60
N ASN A 269 16.51 3.20 9.44
CA ASN A 269 17.29 3.29 10.69
C ASN A 269 16.64 2.44 11.77
N TRP A 270 17.30 1.37 12.20
CA TRP A 270 16.79 0.42 13.18
C TRP A 270 16.49 1.05 14.56
N MET A 271 17.29 2.01 15.04
CA MET A 271 17.02 2.65 16.33
C MET A 271 15.77 3.52 16.29
N ALA A 272 15.58 4.29 15.20
CA ALA A 272 14.37 5.06 15.00
C ALA A 272 13.16 4.13 14.81
N PHE A 273 13.33 3.02 14.11
CA PHE A 273 12.29 2.03 13.91
C PHE A 273 11.83 1.38 15.23
N GLU A 274 12.76 1.05 16.14
CA GLU A 274 12.42 0.53 17.48
C GLU A 274 11.53 1.53 18.25
N ALA A 275 11.85 2.81 18.19
CA ALA A 275 11.03 3.84 18.82
C ALA A 275 9.62 3.93 18.16
N ALA A 276 9.54 3.84 16.82
CA ALA A 276 8.27 3.83 16.10
C ALA A 276 7.46 2.56 16.38
N PHE A 277 8.11 1.40 16.50
CA PHE A 277 7.48 0.13 16.89
C PHE A 277 6.82 0.22 18.27
N ASN A 278 7.50 0.81 19.25
CA ASN A 278 6.94 1.03 20.58
C ASN A 278 5.74 2.00 20.53
N LYS A 279 5.79 3.03 19.69
CA LYS A 279 4.65 3.94 19.47
C LYS A 279 3.46 3.25 18.81
N ALA A 280 3.70 2.35 17.85
CA ALA A 280 2.66 1.51 17.28
C ALA A 280 2.00 0.65 18.35
N THR A 281 2.80 -0.02 19.20
CA THR A 281 2.30 -0.86 20.30
C THR A 281 1.42 -0.05 21.26
N GLU A 282 1.87 1.15 21.65
CA GLU A 282 1.11 2.07 22.52
C GLU A 282 -0.23 2.44 21.89
N LEU A 283 -0.21 2.89 20.62
CA LEU A 283 -1.41 3.31 19.89
C LEU A 283 -2.40 2.16 19.73
N PHE A 284 -1.96 1.04 19.18
CA PHE A 284 -2.84 -0.08 18.89
C PHE A 284 -3.38 -0.76 20.15
N SER A 285 -2.59 -0.84 21.24
CA SER A 285 -3.09 -1.35 22.53
C SER A 285 -4.21 -0.48 23.14
N LYS A 286 -4.25 0.81 22.77
CA LYS A 286 -5.27 1.75 23.28
C LYS A 286 -6.56 1.72 22.47
N TYR A 287 -6.49 1.46 21.17
CA TYR A 287 -7.62 1.64 20.26
C TYR A 287 -8.10 0.34 19.57
N TYR A 288 -7.30 -0.73 19.56
CA TYR A 288 -7.64 -2.03 18.98
C TYR A 288 -8.35 -2.93 19.98
#